data_191693d7be5a7784c67872a0ef99ebc6
#
_entry.id   191693d7be5a7784c67872a0ef99ebc6
#
_cell.length_a   1.000
_cell.length_b   1.000
_cell.length_c   1.000
_cell.angle_alpha   90.00
_cell.angle_beta   90.00
_cell.angle_gamma   90.00
#
_symmetry.space_group_name_H-M   'P 1'
#
loop_
_entity.id
_entity.type
_entity.pdbx_description
1 polymer ?
#
loop_
_entity_poly.entity_id
_entity_poly.type
_entity_poly.pdbx_seq_one_letter_code
_entity_poly.pdbx_strand_id
1 'polypeptide(L)'
;HDAIRTAVTTGRLDTTQITTSVRRVLEAKQELGLHAARQVPLTKTRRQVDRRSHEVLSRTVARESLTLLSNNDSLLPLTPPEQYEALVVTLSDSEYPGTGTAFIDRLRDQPAIESLDTRRLDPRSDAADIAEHLSVAPDYDVVIVPSFLRVRAWSGSIGLDDRHHDFLEDLVRQDGPPVAFVAFGNPYAPTGLDPAPEALLAAYGSGTASQRAAAQAIAGAAGTPGRLPVTIPGVAATGAGLSMDPVAPRRGLPESVGMDGTSLARVDTLLRSAMLDGAFPGAAVAVGRGPAVVELDGHGYFTYEQKKPVTTDAQYDLASLTKVVATTTAAMLLYEADSLALDAPVTRYLPAFAQNGKEAVTVRQLLAHTSGLQPYLGPEERGPTRAATLDTVLAQPLAYTPGTESRYSGLNMITLMEIVEAVSGQSFRRFCQTRIFDPLGMHDTGFYNTEGTHGWTVPTTDTSGTHLQGTVHDPLARALGGVSANAGLFSTAEDLARFGYMLVQDGRIDGRSFLAPQTIEAFTARTDVPGSTRALGWDTKSAEGYSSAGDAFSASSFGHTGYTGTSFWVDPAEDLFFVLLTNRVYPDDTDEQISQVRPRAADLVHGAIDGPPQPLLPGPAPR
;
A
#
# COMPACT_ATOMS: atom_id res chain seq x y z
N HIS A 1 -3.25 -36.50 -43.02
CA HIS A 1 -2.30 -37.56 -43.38
C HIS A 1 -2.20 -37.75 -44.88
N ASP A 2 -3.31 -37.84 -45.62
CA ASP A 2 -3.32 -38.10 -47.06
C ASP A 2 -2.64 -36.99 -47.88
N ALA A 3 -2.85 -35.70 -47.53
CA ALA A 3 -2.17 -34.59 -48.17
C ALA A 3 -0.64 -34.63 -48.03
N ILE A 4 -0.13 -35.02 -46.85
CA ILE A 4 1.31 -35.19 -46.61
C ILE A 4 1.84 -36.39 -47.41
N ARG A 5 1.11 -37.52 -47.38
CA ARG A 5 1.49 -38.73 -48.13
C ARG A 5 1.54 -38.45 -49.62
N THR A 6 0.51 -37.77 -50.18
CA THR A 6 0.49 -37.35 -51.57
C THR A 6 1.64 -36.39 -51.91
N ALA A 7 1.94 -35.41 -51.02
CA ALA A 7 3.05 -34.50 -51.26
C ALA A 7 4.43 -35.20 -51.27
N VAL A 8 4.60 -36.22 -50.47
CA VAL A 8 5.82 -37.07 -50.45
C VAL A 8 5.88 -37.93 -51.72
N THR A 9 4.79 -38.63 -52.09
CA THR A 9 4.77 -39.51 -53.27
C THR A 9 4.89 -38.75 -54.59
N THR A 10 4.50 -37.49 -54.59
CA THR A 10 4.66 -36.58 -55.77
C THR A 10 5.96 -35.79 -55.76
N GLY A 11 6.85 -36.02 -54.82
CA GLY A 11 8.11 -35.32 -54.71
C GLY A 11 8.05 -33.86 -54.26
N ARG A 12 6.89 -33.40 -53.78
CA ARG A 12 6.68 -32.02 -53.26
C ARG A 12 7.22 -31.83 -51.87
N LEU A 13 7.34 -32.90 -51.08
CA LEU A 13 7.95 -32.90 -49.76
C LEU A 13 9.05 -33.95 -49.71
N ASP A 14 10.23 -33.56 -49.21
CA ASP A 14 11.32 -34.50 -48.95
C ASP A 14 11.09 -35.28 -47.64
N THR A 15 11.28 -36.59 -47.71
CA THR A 15 11.21 -37.48 -46.55
C THR A 15 12.20 -37.07 -45.43
N THR A 16 13.34 -36.50 -45.81
CA THR A 16 14.34 -35.98 -44.85
C THR A 16 13.76 -34.84 -44.01
N GLN A 17 12.99 -33.91 -44.64
CA GLN A 17 12.35 -32.81 -43.95
C GLN A 17 11.29 -33.34 -42.96
N ILE A 18 10.47 -34.30 -43.38
CA ILE A 18 9.47 -34.92 -42.51
C ILE A 18 10.15 -35.63 -41.31
N THR A 19 11.19 -36.41 -41.57
CA THR A 19 11.93 -37.14 -40.51
C THR A 19 12.53 -36.18 -39.53
N THR A 20 13.12 -35.05 -39.98
CA THR A 20 13.68 -34.00 -39.13
C THR A 20 12.59 -33.34 -38.28
N SER A 21 11.43 -33.02 -38.84
CA SER A 21 10.31 -32.44 -38.13
C SER A 21 9.75 -33.40 -37.07
N VAL A 22 9.57 -34.67 -37.41
CA VAL A 22 9.12 -35.73 -36.47
C VAL A 22 10.12 -35.90 -35.34
N ARG A 23 11.42 -35.91 -35.65
CA ARG A 23 12.48 -36.02 -34.64
C ARG A 23 12.39 -34.84 -33.63
N ARG A 24 12.29 -33.59 -34.09
CA ARG A 24 12.15 -32.43 -33.23
C ARG A 24 10.93 -32.53 -32.30
N VAL A 25 9.81 -33.00 -32.82
CA VAL A 25 8.59 -33.20 -31.98
C VAL A 25 8.79 -34.32 -30.95
N LEU A 26 9.46 -35.40 -31.33
CA LEU A 26 9.74 -36.50 -30.39
C LEU A 26 10.77 -36.13 -29.32
N GLU A 27 11.81 -35.40 -29.70
CA GLU A 27 12.82 -34.83 -28.78
C GLU A 27 12.14 -33.90 -27.76
N ALA A 28 11.32 -32.94 -28.19
CA ALA A 28 10.57 -32.09 -27.29
C ALA A 28 9.63 -32.86 -26.35
N LYS A 29 8.96 -33.91 -26.86
CA LYS A 29 8.13 -34.78 -26.01
C LYS A 29 8.96 -35.58 -25.00
N GLN A 30 10.17 -35.98 -25.37
CA GLN A 30 11.09 -36.67 -24.48
C GLN A 30 11.61 -35.75 -23.40
N GLU A 31 12.02 -34.52 -23.74
CA GLU A 31 12.44 -33.48 -22.79
C GLU A 31 11.34 -33.16 -21.76
N LEU A 32 10.09 -33.08 -22.23
CA LEU A 32 8.93 -32.87 -21.38
C LEU A 32 8.51 -34.13 -20.59
N GLY A 33 9.20 -35.29 -20.77
CA GLY A 33 8.88 -36.51 -20.07
C GLY A 33 7.53 -37.15 -20.45
N LEU A 34 6.90 -36.77 -21.58
CA LEU A 34 5.56 -37.21 -21.98
C LEU A 34 5.50 -38.71 -22.33
N HIS A 35 6.63 -39.37 -22.57
CA HIS A 35 6.75 -40.82 -22.76
C HIS A 35 6.55 -41.57 -21.44
N ALA A 36 6.93 -40.98 -20.29
CA ALA A 36 6.80 -41.56 -18.97
C ALA A 36 5.51 -41.12 -18.24
N ALA A 37 5.09 -39.87 -18.41
CA ALA A 37 3.90 -39.35 -17.76
C ALA A 37 3.12 -38.44 -18.72
N ARG A 38 1.94 -38.90 -19.15
CA ARG A 38 1.05 -38.15 -20.07
C ARG A 38 0.11 -37.21 -19.32
N GLN A 39 -0.01 -37.37 -18.01
CA GLN A 39 -0.88 -36.55 -17.17
C GLN A 39 -0.05 -35.82 -16.12
N VAL A 40 -0.35 -34.55 -15.91
CA VAL A 40 0.26 -33.76 -14.83
C VAL A 40 -0.58 -33.97 -13.57
N PRO A 41 0.02 -34.46 -12.46
CA PRO A 41 -0.70 -34.57 -11.20
C PRO A 41 -1.23 -33.19 -10.75
N LEU A 42 -2.50 -33.11 -10.43
CA LEU A 42 -3.14 -31.84 -9.99
C LEU A 42 -2.43 -31.20 -8.78
N THR A 43 -1.92 -32.03 -7.87
CA THR A 43 -1.13 -31.59 -6.72
C THR A 43 0.18 -30.91 -7.13
N LYS A 44 0.83 -31.42 -8.19
CA LYS A 44 2.06 -30.80 -8.74
C LYS A 44 1.73 -29.52 -9.50
N THR A 45 0.62 -29.51 -10.24
CA THR A 45 0.14 -28.32 -10.96
C THR A 45 -0.14 -27.19 -10.00
N ARG A 46 -0.90 -27.43 -8.93
CA ARG A 46 -1.20 -26.41 -7.90
C ARG A 46 0.05 -25.88 -7.19
N ARG A 47 1.15 -26.65 -7.12
CA ARG A 47 2.42 -26.19 -6.55
C ARG A 47 3.31 -25.43 -7.53
N GLN A 48 3.07 -25.52 -8.83
CA GLN A 48 3.91 -24.93 -9.89
C GLN A 48 3.21 -23.81 -10.66
N VAL A 49 1.89 -23.82 -10.74
CA VAL A 49 1.05 -22.79 -11.32
C VAL A 49 0.51 -21.98 -10.16
N ASP A 50 0.31 -20.69 -10.37
CA ASP A 50 -0.22 -19.77 -9.34
C ASP A 50 0.69 -19.60 -8.12
N ARG A 51 2.00 -19.65 -8.36
CA ARG A 51 2.97 -19.29 -7.33
C ARG A 51 2.94 -17.80 -7.10
N ARG A 52 3.08 -17.42 -5.83
CA ARG A 52 3.25 -16.04 -5.43
C ARG A 52 4.37 -15.32 -6.19
N SER A 53 5.51 -16.00 -6.46
CA SER A 53 6.58 -15.46 -7.29
C SER A 53 6.11 -15.06 -8.70
N HIS A 54 5.12 -15.77 -9.26
CA HIS A 54 4.53 -15.42 -10.55
C HIS A 54 3.63 -14.17 -10.44
N GLU A 55 2.94 -14.02 -9.33
CA GLU A 55 2.13 -12.83 -9.05
C GLU A 55 3.00 -11.59 -8.84
N VAL A 56 4.05 -11.69 -8.03
CA VAL A 56 5.04 -10.62 -7.83
C VAL A 56 5.67 -10.24 -9.16
N LEU A 57 6.14 -11.22 -9.94
CA LEU A 57 6.70 -10.97 -11.27
C LEU A 57 5.68 -10.29 -12.20
N SER A 58 4.43 -10.72 -12.18
CA SER A 58 3.36 -10.11 -12.98
C SER A 58 3.13 -8.65 -12.62
N ARG A 59 3.14 -8.32 -11.32
CA ARG A 59 3.02 -6.93 -10.83
C ARG A 59 4.22 -6.08 -11.24
N THR A 60 5.44 -6.63 -11.08
CA THR A 60 6.67 -5.94 -11.50
C THR A 60 6.64 -5.65 -12.98
N VAL A 61 6.37 -6.65 -13.83
CA VAL A 61 6.28 -6.47 -15.29
C VAL A 61 5.19 -5.46 -15.63
N ALA A 62 4.04 -5.49 -14.98
CA ALA A 62 2.97 -4.55 -15.22
C ALA A 62 3.38 -3.10 -14.94
N ARG A 63 4.08 -2.84 -13.83
CA ARG A 63 4.57 -1.51 -13.47
C ARG A 63 5.69 -1.03 -14.39
N GLU A 64 6.70 -1.86 -14.60
CA GLU A 64 7.87 -1.52 -15.40
C GLU A 64 7.55 -1.33 -16.90
N SER A 65 6.46 -1.91 -17.38
CA SER A 65 6.02 -1.76 -18.76
C SER A 65 5.15 -0.54 -19.02
N LEU A 66 4.57 0.12 -18.00
CA LEU A 66 3.69 1.27 -18.20
C LEU A 66 4.39 2.35 -19.01
N THR A 67 3.80 2.72 -20.16
CA THR A 67 4.39 3.68 -21.10
C THR A 67 3.45 4.84 -21.32
N LEU A 68 3.80 6.02 -20.84
CA LEU A 68 3.08 7.26 -21.08
C LEU A 68 3.52 7.83 -22.43
N LEU A 69 2.61 7.98 -23.39
CA LEU A 69 2.90 8.41 -24.76
C LEU A 69 2.69 9.90 -24.96
N SER A 70 1.68 10.46 -24.32
CA SER A 70 1.40 11.89 -24.26
C SER A 70 0.85 12.26 -22.89
N ASN A 71 1.07 13.49 -22.46
CA ASN A 71 0.58 14.06 -21.21
C ASN A 71 0.52 15.58 -21.34
N ASN A 72 -0.42 16.06 -22.15
CA ASN A 72 -0.59 17.48 -22.42
C ASN A 72 -1.08 18.17 -21.15
N ASP A 73 -0.64 19.41 -20.95
CA ASP A 73 -0.94 20.23 -19.78
C ASP A 73 -0.66 19.55 -18.41
N SER A 74 0.16 18.48 -18.44
CA SER A 74 0.49 17.69 -17.25
C SER A 74 -0.75 17.12 -16.56
N LEU A 75 -1.74 16.63 -17.32
CA LEU A 75 -2.98 16.04 -16.81
C LEU A 75 -2.70 14.95 -15.78
N LEU A 76 -1.76 14.05 -16.06
CA LEU A 76 -1.35 12.99 -15.13
C LEU A 76 -0.06 13.35 -14.41
N PRO A 77 0.11 12.97 -13.14
CA PRO A 77 -0.84 12.23 -12.32
C PRO A 77 -1.93 13.12 -11.72
N LEU A 78 -3.11 12.54 -11.49
CA LEU A 78 -4.17 13.14 -10.69
C LEU A 78 -3.78 13.03 -9.22
N THR A 79 -3.42 14.16 -8.59
CA THR A 79 -2.86 14.14 -7.23
C THR A 79 -3.46 15.23 -6.33
N PRO A 80 -3.57 14.96 -5.01
CA PRO A 80 -3.93 16.01 -4.06
C PRO A 80 -2.99 17.22 -4.14
N PRO A 81 -3.43 18.43 -3.78
CA PRO A 81 -4.68 18.73 -3.07
C PRO A 81 -5.93 18.81 -3.95
N GLU A 82 -5.81 18.63 -5.27
CA GLU A 82 -6.93 18.63 -6.18
C GLU A 82 -7.80 17.41 -5.96
N GLN A 83 -9.11 17.60 -6.09
CA GLN A 83 -10.12 16.54 -5.98
C GLN A 83 -10.88 16.52 -7.29
N TYR A 84 -11.08 15.36 -7.86
CA TYR A 84 -11.68 15.19 -9.18
C TYR A 84 -12.99 14.41 -9.10
N GLU A 85 -14.05 14.97 -9.64
CA GLU A 85 -15.22 14.20 -10.05
C GLU A 85 -14.90 13.53 -11.39
N ALA A 86 -14.70 12.21 -11.36
CA ALA A 86 -14.19 11.46 -12.51
C ALA A 86 -15.27 10.60 -13.18
N LEU A 87 -15.31 10.62 -14.50
CA LEU A 87 -16.08 9.68 -15.30
C LEU A 87 -15.17 8.63 -15.92
N VAL A 88 -15.44 7.36 -15.68
CA VAL A 88 -14.77 6.24 -16.37
C VAL A 88 -15.67 5.65 -17.43
N VAL A 89 -15.28 5.72 -18.71
CA VAL A 89 -15.99 5.08 -19.83
C VAL A 89 -15.17 3.90 -20.34
N THR A 90 -15.56 2.69 -19.95
CA THR A 90 -14.86 1.46 -20.35
C THR A 90 -15.22 1.04 -21.76
N LEU A 91 -14.26 1.01 -22.68
CA LEU A 91 -14.41 0.45 -24.02
C LEU A 91 -14.10 -1.04 -24.00
N SER A 92 -15.01 -1.89 -24.51
CA SER A 92 -14.85 -3.34 -24.45
C SER A 92 -15.47 -4.06 -25.65
N ASP A 93 -14.77 -5.09 -26.14
CA ASP A 93 -15.31 -6.04 -27.13
C ASP A 93 -16.05 -7.22 -26.48
N SER A 94 -16.25 -7.18 -25.16
CA SER A 94 -16.86 -8.24 -24.34
C SER A 94 -18.06 -7.70 -23.57
N GLU A 95 -19.14 -8.49 -23.56
CA GLU A 95 -20.32 -8.22 -22.72
C GLU A 95 -20.11 -8.58 -21.23
N TYR A 96 -18.94 -9.08 -20.85
CA TYR A 96 -18.65 -9.48 -19.47
C TYR A 96 -18.59 -8.25 -18.54
N PRO A 97 -19.49 -8.17 -17.55
CA PRO A 97 -19.59 -6.97 -16.67
C PRO A 97 -18.35 -6.69 -15.84
N GLY A 98 -17.55 -7.72 -15.55
CA GLY A 98 -16.32 -7.62 -14.75
C GLY A 98 -15.10 -7.09 -15.52
N THR A 99 -15.23 -6.74 -16.81
CA THR A 99 -14.11 -6.15 -17.56
C THR A 99 -13.78 -4.78 -17.00
N GLY A 100 -12.52 -4.56 -16.56
CA GLY A 100 -12.06 -3.29 -16.02
C GLY A 100 -12.34 -3.07 -14.53
N THR A 101 -13.00 -4.01 -13.84
CA THR A 101 -13.36 -3.84 -12.41
C THR A 101 -12.15 -3.57 -11.53
N ALA A 102 -11.04 -4.30 -11.71
CA ALA A 102 -9.84 -4.09 -10.89
C ALA A 102 -9.17 -2.71 -11.10
N PHE A 103 -9.34 -2.12 -12.29
CA PHE A 103 -8.91 -0.75 -12.58
C PHE A 103 -9.82 0.26 -11.89
N ILE A 104 -11.12 0.12 -12.06
CA ILE A 104 -12.15 1.02 -11.52
C ILE A 104 -12.09 1.02 -9.98
N ASP A 105 -12.06 -0.17 -9.35
CA ASP A 105 -12.01 -0.28 -7.89
C ASP A 105 -10.74 0.38 -7.35
N ARG A 106 -9.58 0.11 -7.98
CA ARG A 106 -8.32 0.71 -7.54
C ARG A 106 -8.26 2.22 -7.78
N LEU A 107 -8.90 2.73 -8.84
CA LEU A 107 -8.96 4.16 -9.11
C LEU A 107 -9.91 4.88 -8.13
N ARG A 108 -11.06 4.28 -7.81
CA ARG A 108 -12.02 4.81 -6.83
C ARG A 108 -11.41 5.01 -5.45
N ASP A 109 -10.50 4.11 -5.08
CA ASP A 109 -9.81 4.18 -3.78
C ASP A 109 -8.67 5.24 -3.75
N GLN A 110 -8.48 6.01 -4.82
CA GLN A 110 -7.43 7.04 -4.85
C GLN A 110 -7.94 8.36 -4.26
N PRO A 111 -7.09 9.08 -3.52
CA PRO A 111 -7.50 10.26 -2.75
C PRO A 111 -7.80 11.49 -3.59
N ALA A 112 -7.25 11.58 -4.79
CA ALA A 112 -7.56 12.65 -5.72
C ALA A 112 -8.94 12.45 -6.39
N ILE A 113 -9.59 11.29 -6.19
CA ILE A 113 -10.91 11.00 -6.75
C ILE A 113 -11.98 11.25 -5.68
N GLU A 114 -12.68 12.35 -5.80
CA GLU A 114 -13.80 12.71 -4.90
C GLU A 114 -15.02 11.83 -5.17
N SER A 115 -15.37 11.70 -6.46
CA SER A 115 -16.42 10.79 -6.92
C SER A 115 -16.00 10.10 -8.21
N LEU A 116 -16.51 8.89 -8.45
CA LEU A 116 -16.21 8.13 -9.66
C LEU A 116 -17.48 7.44 -10.19
N ASP A 117 -17.96 7.97 -11.29
CA ASP A 117 -19.04 7.36 -12.06
C ASP A 117 -18.49 6.48 -13.19
N THR A 118 -19.24 5.45 -13.54
CA THR A 118 -18.81 4.48 -14.54
C THR A 118 -19.83 4.30 -15.64
N ARG A 119 -19.35 4.28 -16.86
CA ARG A 119 -20.11 3.95 -18.07
C ARG A 119 -19.36 2.86 -18.85
N ARG A 120 -20.07 2.26 -19.78
CA ARG A 120 -19.48 1.21 -20.62
C ARG A 120 -19.98 1.32 -22.04
N LEU A 121 -19.06 1.18 -22.99
CA LEU A 121 -19.36 1.00 -24.41
C LEU A 121 -18.92 -0.41 -24.80
N ASP A 122 -19.89 -1.32 -24.92
CA ASP A 122 -19.68 -2.73 -25.23
C ASP A 122 -20.61 -3.17 -26.41
N PRO A 123 -20.56 -4.42 -26.87
CA PRO A 123 -21.39 -4.85 -28.03
C PRO A 123 -22.91 -4.66 -27.88
N ARG A 124 -23.41 -4.42 -26.67
CA ARG A 124 -24.84 -4.18 -26.41
C ARG A 124 -25.22 -2.71 -26.49
N SER A 125 -24.24 -1.82 -26.38
CA SER A 125 -24.48 -0.37 -26.38
C SER A 125 -24.97 0.07 -27.78
N ASP A 126 -25.99 0.90 -27.79
CA ASP A 126 -26.56 1.48 -28.99
C ASP A 126 -26.18 2.97 -29.20
N ALA A 127 -26.71 3.63 -30.21
CA ALA A 127 -26.44 5.03 -30.46
C ALA A 127 -26.99 5.98 -29.38
N ALA A 128 -28.03 5.57 -28.65
CA ALA A 128 -28.58 6.35 -27.56
C ALA A 128 -27.66 6.30 -26.33
N ASP A 129 -27.08 5.12 -26.03
CA ASP A 129 -26.08 4.96 -24.99
C ASP A 129 -24.84 5.85 -25.26
N ILE A 130 -24.36 5.85 -26.52
CA ILE A 130 -23.23 6.70 -26.95
C ILE A 130 -23.56 8.18 -26.72
N ALA A 131 -24.72 8.63 -27.19
CA ALA A 131 -25.16 10.02 -27.05
C ALA A 131 -25.32 10.41 -25.57
N GLU A 132 -25.83 9.50 -24.71
CA GLU A 132 -25.89 9.72 -23.26
C GLU A 132 -24.50 9.88 -22.66
N HIS A 133 -23.55 8.98 -22.97
CA HIS A 133 -22.18 9.07 -22.44
C HIS A 133 -21.48 10.37 -22.82
N LEU A 134 -21.66 10.82 -24.05
CA LEU A 134 -21.15 12.11 -24.53
C LEU A 134 -21.82 13.30 -23.81
N SER A 135 -23.13 13.23 -23.56
CA SER A 135 -23.90 14.32 -22.98
C SER A 135 -23.58 14.58 -21.51
N VAL A 136 -23.20 13.56 -20.75
CA VAL A 136 -22.85 13.68 -19.31
C VAL A 136 -21.38 14.00 -19.07
N ALA A 137 -20.50 13.80 -20.04
CA ALA A 137 -19.06 14.01 -19.87
C ALA A 137 -18.70 15.43 -19.39
N PRO A 138 -19.35 16.52 -19.86
CA PRO A 138 -19.06 17.88 -19.40
C PRO A 138 -19.35 18.16 -17.91
N ASP A 139 -20.05 17.26 -17.23
CA ASP A 139 -20.39 17.42 -15.80
C ASP A 139 -19.24 16.96 -14.87
N TYR A 140 -18.13 16.45 -15.43
CA TYR A 140 -16.99 15.91 -14.68
C TYR A 140 -15.73 16.75 -14.88
N ASP A 141 -14.76 16.61 -13.95
CA ASP A 141 -13.45 17.30 -14.05
C ASP A 141 -12.48 16.56 -14.97
N VAL A 142 -12.65 15.24 -15.13
CA VAL A 142 -11.79 14.38 -15.96
C VAL A 142 -12.57 13.18 -16.48
N VAL A 143 -12.31 12.79 -17.73
CA VAL A 143 -12.82 11.53 -18.29
C VAL A 143 -11.66 10.56 -18.49
N ILE A 144 -11.78 9.36 -17.94
CA ILE A 144 -10.79 8.30 -18.09
C ILE A 144 -11.39 7.19 -18.95
N VAL A 145 -10.70 6.84 -20.03
CA VAL A 145 -11.21 5.86 -21.02
C VAL A 145 -10.28 4.64 -21.09
N PRO A 146 -10.50 3.62 -20.24
CA PRO A 146 -9.80 2.35 -20.36
C PRO A 146 -10.35 1.51 -21.50
N SER A 147 -9.47 1.07 -22.42
CA SER A 147 -9.82 0.25 -23.58
C SER A 147 -9.36 -1.20 -23.39
N PHE A 148 -10.32 -2.15 -23.38
CA PHE A 148 -10.09 -3.59 -23.27
C PHE A 148 -10.42 -4.30 -24.59
N LEU A 149 -9.93 -3.74 -25.70
CA LEU A 149 -10.19 -4.24 -27.05
C LEU A 149 -9.05 -5.17 -27.49
N ARG A 150 -9.42 -6.36 -27.96
CA ARG A 150 -8.45 -7.37 -28.44
C ARG A 150 -8.22 -7.22 -29.94
N VAL A 151 -6.96 -7.37 -30.34
CA VAL A 151 -6.65 -7.50 -31.78
C VAL A 151 -7.30 -8.77 -32.30
N ARG A 152 -8.19 -8.64 -33.26
CA ARG A 152 -8.84 -9.77 -33.97
C ARG A 152 -8.10 -10.06 -35.26
N ALA A 153 -7.68 -11.30 -35.45
CA ALA A 153 -7.13 -11.74 -36.70
C ALA A 153 -8.18 -11.52 -37.84
N TRP A 154 -7.71 -11.01 -38.96
CA TRP A 154 -8.54 -10.76 -40.18
C TRP A 154 -9.53 -9.60 -40.05
N SER A 155 -9.46 -8.76 -39.03
CA SER A 155 -10.33 -7.57 -38.90
C SER A 155 -10.00 -6.45 -39.89
N GLY A 156 -8.80 -6.47 -40.50
CA GLY A 156 -8.33 -5.40 -41.38
C GLY A 156 -7.80 -4.15 -40.66
N SER A 157 -7.96 -4.07 -39.33
CA SER A 157 -7.49 -2.99 -38.49
C SER A 157 -6.82 -3.54 -37.20
N ILE A 158 -5.84 -2.83 -36.70
CA ILE A 158 -5.20 -3.07 -35.40
C ILE A 158 -5.56 -2.00 -34.35
N GLY A 159 -6.18 -0.88 -34.76
CA GLY A 159 -6.68 0.20 -33.90
C GLY A 159 -8.03 -0.11 -33.29
N LEU A 160 -8.70 0.93 -32.83
CA LEU A 160 -10.11 0.88 -32.43
C LEU A 160 -10.99 0.51 -33.64
N ASP A 161 -12.13 -0.12 -33.40
CA ASP A 161 -13.19 -0.19 -34.44
C ASP A 161 -13.87 1.18 -34.59
N ASP A 162 -14.57 1.38 -35.73
CA ASP A 162 -15.12 2.68 -36.08
C ASP A 162 -15.98 3.30 -34.97
N ARG A 163 -16.79 2.48 -34.28
CA ARG A 163 -17.70 2.95 -33.23
C ARG A 163 -16.94 3.49 -32.00
N HIS A 164 -15.92 2.78 -31.55
CA HIS A 164 -15.11 3.21 -30.41
C HIS A 164 -14.19 4.38 -30.79
N HIS A 165 -13.74 4.39 -32.04
CA HIS A 165 -12.94 5.47 -32.60
C HIS A 165 -13.74 6.78 -32.65
N ASP A 166 -14.93 6.75 -33.28
CA ASP A 166 -15.81 7.91 -33.41
C ASP A 166 -16.21 8.45 -32.03
N PHE A 167 -16.59 7.55 -31.11
CA PHE A 167 -16.91 7.95 -29.74
C PHE A 167 -15.78 8.72 -29.08
N LEU A 168 -14.55 8.20 -29.17
CA LEU A 168 -13.39 8.82 -28.49
C LEU A 168 -13.01 10.15 -29.14
N GLU A 169 -13.08 10.25 -30.45
CA GLU A 169 -12.87 11.52 -31.16
C GLU A 169 -13.95 12.55 -30.84
N ASP A 170 -15.22 12.16 -30.80
CA ASP A 170 -16.31 13.06 -30.42
C ASP A 170 -16.16 13.53 -28.96
N LEU A 171 -15.73 12.65 -28.06
CA LEU A 171 -15.47 12.99 -26.66
C LEU A 171 -14.34 14.04 -26.53
N VAL A 172 -13.23 13.86 -27.26
CA VAL A 172 -12.08 14.79 -27.21
C VAL A 172 -12.37 16.11 -27.94
N ARG A 173 -13.25 16.10 -28.97
CA ARG A 173 -13.64 17.32 -29.68
C ARG A 173 -14.60 18.22 -28.92
N GLN A 174 -15.27 17.71 -27.89
CA GLN A 174 -16.16 18.50 -27.06
C GLN A 174 -15.39 19.58 -26.32
N ASP A 175 -16.00 20.74 -26.08
CA ASP A 175 -15.51 21.74 -25.13
C ASP A 175 -15.85 21.23 -23.70
N GLY A 176 -15.10 20.25 -23.25
CA GLY A 176 -15.35 19.47 -22.04
C GLY A 176 -14.10 19.18 -21.23
N PRO A 177 -14.19 18.27 -20.25
CA PRO A 177 -13.06 17.89 -19.40
C PRO A 177 -11.95 17.18 -20.19
N PRO A 178 -10.70 17.25 -19.71
CA PRO A 178 -9.59 16.53 -20.34
C PRO A 178 -9.80 15.01 -20.29
N VAL A 179 -9.28 14.32 -21.30
CA VAL A 179 -9.45 12.87 -21.51
C VAL A 179 -8.12 12.14 -21.32
N ALA A 180 -8.10 11.16 -20.41
CA ALA A 180 -6.99 10.22 -20.25
C ALA A 180 -7.36 8.86 -20.84
N PHE A 181 -6.71 8.45 -21.93
CA PHE A 181 -6.92 7.15 -22.56
C PHE A 181 -5.93 6.11 -22.09
N VAL A 182 -6.40 4.91 -21.73
CA VAL A 182 -5.57 3.79 -21.25
C VAL A 182 -5.73 2.58 -22.16
N ALA A 183 -4.68 2.20 -22.87
CA ALA A 183 -4.68 1.05 -23.76
C ALA A 183 -4.29 -0.24 -23.02
N PHE A 184 -5.27 -1.08 -22.68
CA PHE A 184 -5.04 -2.42 -22.14
C PHE A 184 -5.01 -3.46 -23.27
N GLY A 185 -3.96 -4.29 -23.29
CA GLY A 185 -3.81 -5.41 -24.22
C GLY A 185 -3.30 -5.03 -25.61
N ASN A 186 -3.77 -3.94 -26.18
CA ASN A 186 -3.44 -3.51 -27.55
C ASN A 186 -2.83 -2.10 -27.56
N PRO A 187 -1.51 -1.95 -27.68
CA PRO A 187 -0.88 -0.62 -27.73
C PRO A 187 -1.24 0.20 -28.99
N TYR A 188 -1.73 -0.43 -30.04
CA TYR A 188 -2.14 0.25 -31.27
C TYR A 188 -3.54 0.86 -31.20
N ALA A 189 -4.27 0.68 -30.09
CA ALA A 189 -5.61 1.23 -29.94
C ALA A 189 -5.73 2.72 -30.28
N PRO A 190 -4.77 3.62 -29.92
CA PRO A 190 -4.87 5.03 -30.24
C PRO A 190 -4.49 5.40 -31.70
N THR A 191 -4.22 4.42 -32.58
CA THR A 191 -3.85 4.72 -33.98
C THR A 191 -5.01 5.41 -34.70
N GLY A 192 -4.70 6.54 -35.34
CA GLY A 192 -5.63 7.28 -36.19
C GLY A 192 -6.52 8.29 -35.47
N LEU A 193 -6.41 8.43 -34.13
CA LEU A 193 -7.19 9.43 -33.39
C LEU A 193 -6.71 10.86 -33.72
N ASP A 194 -7.64 11.72 -34.13
CA ASP A 194 -7.43 13.13 -34.42
C ASP A 194 -8.72 13.95 -34.11
N PRO A 195 -8.78 14.72 -33.02
CA PRO A 195 -7.71 14.97 -32.04
C PRO A 195 -7.38 13.77 -31.14
N ALA A 196 -6.13 13.76 -30.65
CA ALA A 196 -5.71 12.78 -29.66
C ALA A 196 -6.08 13.22 -28.23
N PRO A 197 -6.38 12.27 -27.32
CA PRO A 197 -6.57 12.56 -25.90
C PRO A 197 -5.37 13.26 -25.26
N GLU A 198 -5.61 14.04 -24.20
CA GLU A 198 -4.57 14.79 -23.47
C GLU A 198 -3.52 13.88 -22.87
N ALA A 199 -3.93 12.72 -22.32
CA ALA A 199 -3.00 11.70 -21.87
C ALA A 199 -3.26 10.36 -22.54
N LEU A 200 -2.18 9.71 -23.00
CA LEU A 200 -2.18 8.36 -23.57
C LEU A 200 -1.25 7.45 -22.78
N LEU A 201 -1.82 6.44 -22.12
CA LEU A 201 -1.09 5.45 -21.33
C LEU A 201 -1.23 4.06 -21.95
N ALA A 202 -0.12 3.40 -22.28
CA ALA A 202 -0.10 2.01 -22.73
C ALA A 202 0.25 1.09 -21.56
N ALA A 203 -0.65 0.14 -21.23
CA ALA A 203 -0.51 -0.81 -20.14
C ALA A 203 -0.30 -2.26 -20.61
N TYR A 204 -0.33 -2.53 -21.93
CA TYR A 204 -0.08 -3.78 -22.65
C TYR A 204 -0.90 -4.99 -22.20
N GLY A 205 -0.92 -5.31 -20.89
CA GLY A 205 -1.72 -6.40 -20.34
C GLY A 205 -3.14 -5.96 -19.99
N SER A 206 -4.10 -6.89 -20.00
CA SER A 206 -5.49 -6.65 -19.56
C SER A 206 -5.82 -7.34 -18.22
N GLY A 207 -4.85 -8.04 -17.62
CA GLY A 207 -5.00 -8.73 -16.34
C GLY A 207 -5.02 -7.76 -15.14
N THR A 208 -5.40 -8.28 -13.98
CA THR A 208 -5.53 -7.50 -12.73
C THR A 208 -4.27 -6.70 -12.39
N ALA A 209 -3.08 -7.27 -12.60
CA ALA A 209 -1.82 -6.58 -12.32
C ALA A 209 -1.65 -5.30 -13.16
N SER A 210 -1.91 -5.38 -14.48
CA SER A 210 -1.82 -4.22 -15.37
C SER A 210 -2.91 -3.19 -15.08
N GLN A 211 -4.12 -3.63 -14.74
CA GLN A 211 -5.22 -2.75 -14.36
C GLN A 211 -4.88 -1.92 -13.11
N ARG A 212 -4.39 -2.59 -12.06
CA ARG A 212 -3.96 -1.92 -10.82
C ARG A 212 -2.78 -0.98 -11.04
N ALA A 213 -1.77 -1.42 -11.82
CA ALA A 213 -0.62 -0.60 -12.12
C ALA A 213 -0.99 0.68 -12.86
N ALA A 214 -1.89 0.60 -13.86
CA ALA A 214 -2.35 1.77 -14.60
C ALA A 214 -3.16 2.75 -13.71
N ALA A 215 -4.05 2.24 -12.85
CA ALA A 215 -4.78 3.07 -11.89
C ALA A 215 -3.83 3.79 -10.91
N GLN A 216 -2.82 3.07 -10.43
CA GLN A 216 -1.78 3.66 -9.57
C GLN A 216 -0.95 4.74 -10.30
N ALA A 217 -0.65 4.54 -11.58
CA ALA A 217 0.08 5.55 -12.37
C ALA A 217 -0.77 6.81 -12.61
N ILE A 218 -2.05 6.66 -12.91
CA ILE A 218 -2.98 7.79 -13.05
C ILE A 218 -3.02 8.64 -11.78
N ALA A 219 -3.01 7.99 -10.62
CA ALA A 219 -3.03 8.67 -9.32
C ALA A 219 -1.63 8.98 -8.75
N GLY A 220 -0.56 8.82 -9.51
CA GLY A 220 0.80 9.13 -9.08
C GLY A 220 1.44 8.11 -8.14
N ALA A 221 0.75 7.05 -7.76
CA ALA A 221 1.29 6.00 -6.90
C ALA A 221 2.24 5.03 -7.62
N ALA A 222 2.36 5.11 -8.95
CA ALA A 222 3.35 4.39 -9.75
C ALA A 222 3.90 5.30 -10.85
N GLY A 223 5.15 5.08 -11.22
CA GLY A 223 5.77 5.78 -12.35
C GLY A 223 5.42 5.15 -13.70
N THR A 224 5.87 5.80 -14.78
CA THR A 224 5.78 5.29 -16.14
C THR A 224 7.17 5.12 -16.77
N PRO A 225 7.96 4.12 -16.32
CA PRO A 225 9.34 3.92 -16.79
C PRO A 225 9.42 3.28 -18.17
N GLY A 226 8.31 2.72 -18.66
CA GLY A 226 8.26 1.94 -19.89
C GLY A 226 8.64 2.72 -21.14
N ARG A 227 9.07 1.97 -22.16
CA ARG A 227 9.34 2.48 -23.51
C ARG A 227 8.64 1.59 -24.52
N LEU A 228 8.10 2.20 -25.58
CA LEU A 228 7.40 1.46 -26.63
C LEU A 228 8.31 0.41 -27.26
N PRO A 229 7.90 -0.88 -27.25
CA PRO A 229 8.65 -1.93 -27.94
C PRO A 229 8.38 -1.94 -29.46
N VAL A 230 7.40 -1.17 -29.91
CA VAL A 230 6.93 -1.12 -31.32
C VAL A 230 6.64 0.33 -31.73
N THR A 231 6.60 0.61 -33.02
CA THR A 231 6.11 1.89 -33.53
C THR A 231 4.59 1.85 -33.66
N ILE A 232 3.90 2.86 -33.13
CA ILE A 232 2.45 3.08 -33.31
C ILE A 232 2.30 4.15 -34.39
N PRO A 233 1.80 3.81 -35.59
CA PRO A 233 1.72 4.74 -36.71
C PRO A 233 0.89 5.98 -36.37
N GLY A 234 1.45 7.17 -36.65
CA GLY A 234 0.80 8.44 -36.37
C GLY A 234 0.80 8.88 -34.90
N VAL A 235 1.24 8.01 -33.96
CA VAL A 235 1.25 8.31 -32.51
C VAL A 235 2.66 8.42 -31.97
N ALA A 236 3.46 7.34 -32.03
CA ALA A 236 4.81 7.36 -31.42
C ALA A 236 5.72 6.28 -32.03
N ALA A 237 7.03 6.56 -32.08
CA ALA A 237 8.05 5.63 -32.55
C ALA A 237 8.47 4.62 -31.47
N THR A 238 9.06 3.50 -31.90
CA THR A 238 9.75 2.56 -31.01
C THR A 238 10.75 3.28 -30.11
N GLY A 239 10.75 2.97 -28.82
CA GLY A 239 11.59 3.61 -27.80
C GLY A 239 10.97 4.88 -27.19
N ALA A 240 9.88 5.40 -27.73
CA ALA A 240 9.17 6.53 -27.15
C ALA A 240 8.53 6.18 -25.80
N GLY A 241 8.37 7.19 -24.98
CA GLY A 241 7.72 7.13 -23.66
C GLY A 241 8.15 8.33 -22.82
N LEU A 242 7.23 8.95 -22.15
CA LEU A 242 7.47 10.00 -21.16
C LEU A 242 7.70 9.33 -19.80
N SER A 243 8.68 9.82 -19.06
CA SER A 243 8.87 9.41 -17.68
C SER A 243 8.03 10.29 -16.77
N MET A 244 7.13 9.68 -16.04
CA MET A 244 6.45 10.27 -14.91
C MET A 244 7.00 9.57 -13.66
N ASP A 245 7.65 10.34 -12.79
CA ASP A 245 8.15 9.78 -11.54
C ASP A 245 6.96 9.54 -10.59
N PRO A 246 6.96 8.42 -9.86
CA PRO A 246 5.90 8.19 -8.87
C PRO A 246 5.98 9.26 -7.78
N VAL A 247 4.82 9.66 -7.30
CA VAL A 247 4.65 10.45 -6.09
C VAL A 247 4.88 9.57 -4.83
N ALA A 248 5.09 8.27 -5.00
CA ALA A 248 5.34 7.26 -3.97
C ALA A 248 6.82 6.84 -3.90
N PRO A 249 7.26 6.21 -2.81
CA PRO A 249 8.60 5.64 -2.73
C PRO A 249 8.91 4.73 -3.92
N ARG A 250 10.10 4.88 -4.50
CA ARG A 250 10.51 4.05 -5.64
C ARG A 250 10.63 2.59 -5.20
N ARG A 251 10.16 1.68 -6.06
CA ARG A 251 10.45 0.26 -5.91
C ARG A 251 11.82 -0.02 -6.50
N GLY A 252 12.68 -0.67 -5.72
CA GLY A 252 14.03 -1.04 -6.13
C GLY A 252 14.31 -2.52 -5.94
N LEU A 253 15.35 -3.02 -6.58
CA LEU A 253 15.93 -4.31 -6.23
C LEU A 253 16.78 -4.14 -4.95
N PRO A 254 16.86 -5.13 -4.07
CA PRO A 254 17.71 -5.08 -2.88
C PRO A 254 19.14 -4.64 -3.19
N GLU A 255 19.71 -5.16 -4.27
CA GLU A 255 21.07 -4.85 -4.71
C GLU A 255 21.26 -3.38 -5.08
N SER A 256 20.20 -2.70 -5.53
CA SER A 256 20.27 -1.26 -5.88
C SER A 256 20.48 -0.35 -4.68
N VAL A 257 20.24 -0.85 -3.48
CA VAL A 257 20.45 -0.13 -2.22
C VAL A 257 21.45 -0.82 -1.30
N GLY A 258 22.29 -1.70 -1.83
CA GLY A 258 23.32 -2.41 -1.07
C GLY A 258 22.77 -3.44 -0.11
N MET A 259 21.75 -4.20 -0.54
CA MET A 259 21.22 -5.34 0.18
C MET A 259 21.29 -6.60 -0.70
N ASP A 260 21.53 -7.76 -0.09
CA ASP A 260 21.50 -9.06 -0.76
C ASP A 260 20.09 -9.63 -0.79
N GLY A 261 19.50 -9.75 -1.97
CA GLY A 261 18.12 -10.23 -2.15
C GLY A 261 17.93 -11.69 -1.71
N THR A 262 18.98 -12.53 -1.79
CA THR A 262 18.91 -13.93 -1.33
C THR A 262 18.83 -13.99 0.20
N SER A 263 19.58 -13.15 0.89
CA SER A 263 19.53 -13.03 2.35
C SER A 263 18.20 -12.45 2.80
N LEU A 264 17.68 -11.43 2.11
CA LEU A 264 16.39 -10.81 2.40
C LEU A 264 15.23 -11.83 2.24
N ALA A 265 15.25 -12.67 1.23
CA ALA A 265 14.25 -13.72 1.01
C ALA A 265 14.17 -14.78 2.16
N ARG A 266 15.11 -14.78 3.11
CA ARG A 266 15.03 -15.59 4.33
C ARG A 266 13.92 -15.12 5.27
N VAL A 267 13.50 -13.86 5.17
CA VAL A 267 12.32 -13.34 5.88
C VAL A 267 11.08 -14.13 5.47
N ASP A 268 10.88 -14.38 4.18
CA ASP A 268 9.79 -15.20 3.65
C ASP A 268 9.79 -16.61 4.25
N THR A 269 10.97 -17.19 4.37
CA THR A 269 11.13 -18.55 4.93
C THR A 269 10.74 -18.56 6.41
N LEU A 270 11.15 -17.54 7.18
CA LEU A 270 10.78 -17.37 8.59
C LEU A 270 9.26 -17.22 8.73
N LEU A 271 8.63 -16.34 7.95
CA LEU A 271 7.20 -16.09 8.03
C LEU A 271 6.38 -17.34 7.65
N ARG A 272 6.81 -18.07 6.62
CA ARG A 272 6.16 -19.35 6.25
C ARG A 272 6.26 -20.38 7.36
N SER A 273 7.42 -20.50 8.02
CA SER A 273 7.57 -21.39 9.17
C SER A 273 6.62 -20.98 10.29
N ALA A 274 6.59 -19.69 10.66
CA ALA A 274 5.71 -19.19 11.70
C ALA A 274 4.22 -19.44 11.40
N MET A 275 3.80 -19.29 10.14
CA MET A 275 2.42 -19.62 9.71
C MET A 275 2.11 -21.10 9.80
N LEU A 276 3.08 -21.99 9.46
CA LEU A 276 2.91 -23.43 9.61
C LEU A 276 2.85 -23.87 11.07
N ASP A 277 3.56 -23.17 11.93
CA ASP A 277 3.58 -23.38 13.39
C ASP A 277 2.36 -22.75 14.09
N GLY A 278 1.50 -22.05 13.34
CA GLY A 278 0.23 -21.50 13.85
C GLY A 278 0.35 -20.12 14.50
N ALA A 279 1.50 -19.42 14.39
CA ALA A 279 1.69 -18.10 15.00
C ALA A 279 0.73 -17.01 14.47
N PHE A 280 0.36 -17.12 13.20
CA PHE A 280 -0.62 -16.25 12.53
C PHE A 280 -0.99 -16.87 11.16
N PRO A 281 -2.21 -16.62 10.63
CA PRO A 281 -2.61 -17.17 9.33
C PRO A 281 -2.00 -16.45 8.14
N GLY A 282 -1.58 -15.19 8.30
CA GLY A 282 -0.97 -14.40 7.23
C GLY A 282 -0.25 -13.16 7.73
N ALA A 283 0.60 -12.61 6.87
CA ALA A 283 1.42 -11.44 7.16
C ALA A 283 1.58 -10.55 5.92
N ALA A 284 1.80 -9.27 6.11
CA ALA A 284 2.30 -8.35 5.09
C ALA A 284 3.61 -7.70 5.58
N VAL A 285 4.56 -7.53 4.66
CA VAL A 285 5.91 -7.01 4.95
C VAL A 285 6.23 -5.84 4.06
N ALA A 286 6.92 -4.84 4.59
CA ALA A 286 7.62 -3.84 3.80
C ALA A 286 9.02 -3.61 4.35
N VAL A 287 10.01 -3.56 3.47
CA VAL A 287 11.39 -3.18 3.76
C VAL A 287 11.81 -2.10 2.80
N GLY A 288 12.35 -1.01 3.32
CA GLY A 288 12.94 0.04 2.50
C GLY A 288 14.29 0.48 3.04
N ARG A 289 15.20 0.84 2.13
CA ARG A 289 16.52 1.35 2.46
C ARG A 289 16.87 2.52 1.56
N GLY A 290 17.32 3.62 2.16
CA GLY A 290 17.64 4.83 1.40
C GLY A 290 16.47 5.25 0.50
N PRO A 291 16.69 5.39 -0.83
CA PRO A 291 15.68 5.93 -1.74
C PRO A 291 14.64 4.91 -2.23
N ALA A 292 14.67 3.65 -1.79
CA ALA A 292 13.82 2.60 -2.36
C ALA A 292 13.16 1.67 -1.33
N VAL A 293 11.95 1.23 -1.66
CA VAL A 293 11.28 0.08 -1.05
C VAL A 293 11.70 -1.17 -1.81
N VAL A 294 12.39 -2.08 -1.16
CA VAL A 294 13.03 -3.27 -1.77
C VAL A 294 12.26 -4.55 -1.54
N GLU A 295 11.43 -4.58 -0.51
CA GLU A 295 10.48 -5.67 -0.24
C GLU A 295 9.12 -5.06 0.07
N LEU A 296 8.08 -5.55 -0.55
CA LEU A 296 6.70 -5.25 -0.19
C LEU A 296 5.83 -6.41 -0.65
N ASP A 297 5.45 -7.25 0.29
CA ASP A 297 4.78 -8.49 -0.04
C ASP A 297 3.77 -8.90 1.03
N GLY A 298 2.71 -9.65 0.65
CA GLY A 298 1.72 -10.26 1.54
C GLY A 298 1.92 -11.79 1.59
N HIS A 299 1.89 -12.49 2.72
CA HIS A 299 2.14 -13.92 2.92
C HIS A 299 0.93 -14.61 3.55
N GLY A 300 0.64 -15.85 3.14
CA GLY A 300 -0.44 -16.65 3.72
C GLY A 300 -1.82 -16.10 3.38
N TYR A 301 -2.72 -16.19 4.32
CA TYR A 301 -4.16 -15.93 4.12
C TYR A 301 -4.72 -15.08 5.25
N PHE A 302 -5.92 -14.53 5.04
CA PHE A 302 -6.62 -13.75 6.08
C PHE A 302 -6.97 -14.61 7.30
N THR A 303 -7.23 -15.90 7.05
CA THR A 303 -7.66 -16.87 8.07
C THR A 303 -7.05 -18.24 7.76
N TYR A 304 -7.08 -19.13 8.73
CA TYR A 304 -6.57 -20.51 8.56
C TYR A 304 -7.39 -21.35 7.57
N GLU A 305 -8.62 -20.94 7.18
CA GLU A 305 -9.39 -21.61 6.13
C GLU A 305 -8.83 -21.38 4.72
N GLN A 306 -7.82 -20.52 4.57
CA GLN A 306 -7.07 -20.29 3.34
C GLN A 306 -7.91 -19.87 2.12
N LYS A 307 -9.01 -19.12 2.36
CA LYS A 307 -9.93 -18.68 1.29
C LYS A 307 -9.48 -17.39 0.61
N LYS A 308 -8.91 -16.46 1.38
CA LYS A 308 -8.49 -15.15 0.89
C LYS A 308 -7.01 -14.93 1.18
N PRO A 309 -6.14 -14.85 0.14
CA PRO A 309 -4.72 -14.60 0.32
C PRO A 309 -4.49 -13.18 0.85
N VAL A 310 -3.44 -12.98 1.62
CA VAL A 310 -2.94 -11.67 2.00
C VAL A 310 -2.24 -11.04 0.81
N THR A 311 -2.57 -9.79 0.54
CA THR A 311 -1.96 -8.92 -0.48
C THR A 311 -1.33 -7.71 0.19
N THR A 312 -0.55 -6.91 -0.52
CA THR A 312 0.14 -5.73 0.03
C THR A 312 -0.83 -4.62 0.44
N ASP A 313 -2.02 -4.62 -0.14
CA ASP A 313 -3.17 -3.75 0.15
C ASP A 313 -4.14 -4.36 1.18
N ALA A 314 -3.80 -5.51 1.78
CA ALA A 314 -4.55 -6.05 2.90
C ALA A 314 -4.41 -5.14 4.11
N GLN A 315 -5.54 -4.74 4.67
CA GLN A 315 -5.62 -3.77 5.75
C GLN A 315 -5.60 -4.47 7.10
N TYR A 316 -4.73 -4.03 8.00
CA TYR A 316 -4.55 -4.58 9.34
C TYR A 316 -4.97 -3.58 10.42
N ASP A 317 -5.57 -4.07 11.49
CA ASP A 317 -5.67 -3.31 12.74
C ASP A 317 -4.25 -3.12 13.30
N LEU A 318 -3.78 -1.90 13.29
CA LEU A 318 -2.43 -1.55 13.70
C LEU A 318 -2.22 -1.61 15.22
N ALA A 319 -3.30 -1.69 15.99
CA ALA A 319 -3.23 -1.59 17.44
C ALA A 319 -2.35 -0.41 17.89
N SER A 320 -1.32 -0.67 18.70
CA SER A 320 -0.48 0.40 19.24
C SER A 320 0.43 1.12 18.25
N LEU A 321 0.59 0.66 17.01
CA LEU A 321 1.24 1.48 15.98
C LEU A 321 0.46 2.78 15.71
N THR A 322 -0.83 2.83 16.07
CA THR A 322 -1.63 4.07 16.10
C THR A 322 -0.91 5.20 16.84
N LYS A 323 -0.21 4.87 17.95
CA LYS A 323 0.48 5.86 18.78
C LYS A 323 1.59 6.59 18.03
N VAL A 324 2.29 5.88 17.14
CA VAL A 324 3.41 6.47 16.41
C VAL A 324 2.95 7.05 15.06
N VAL A 325 2.14 6.31 14.31
CA VAL A 325 1.72 6.73 12.98
C VAL A 325 0.74 7.92 13.01
N ALA A 326 -0.17 7.94 13.99
CA ALA A 326 -1.17 9.01 14.11
C ALA A 326 -0.81 10.01 15.23
N THR A 327 -0.75 9.55 16.48
CA THR A 327 -0.73 10.43 17.65
C THR A 327 0.57 11.20 17.80
N THR A 328 1.70 10.51 17.73
CA THR A 328 3.03 11.14 17.84
C THR A 328 3.28 12.05 16.64
N THR A 329 2.92 11.60 15.42
CA THR A 329 3.06 12.42 14.22
C THR A 329 2.19 13.68 14.30
N ALA A 330 0.95 13.58 14.83
CA ALA A 330 0.12 14.76 15.09
C ALA A 330 0.79 15.73 16.09
N ALA A 331 1.38 15.21 17.16
CA ALA A 331 2.11 16.02 18.12
C ALA A 331 3.36 16.68 17.51
N MET A 332 4.10 15.96 16.63
CA MET A 332 5.24 16.50 15.89
C MET A 332 4.83 17.69 15.00
N LEU A 333 3.75 17.55 14.23
CA LEU A 333 3.24 18.61 13.37
C LEU A 333 2.79 19.84 14.17
N LEU A 334 2.14 19.65 15.30
CA LEU A 334 1.72 20.76 16.17
C LEU A 334 2.92 21.40 16.89
N TYR A 335 3.96 20.62 17.20
CA TYR A 335 5.22 21.13 17.75
C TYR A 335 5.95 22.01 16.74
N GLU A 336 6.10 21.57 15.49
CA GLU A 336 6.69 22.39 14.41
C GLU A 336 5.93 23.67 14.13
N ALA A 337 4.61 23.64 14.30
CA ALA A 337 3.74 24.81 14.13
C ALA A 337 3.74 25.76 15.36
N ASP A 338 4.65 25.57 16.33
CA ASP A 338 4.69 26.28 17.60
C ASP A 338 3.36 26.28 18.39
N SER A 339 2.46 25.36 18.04
CA SER A 339 1.13 25.24 18.64
C SER A 339 1.12 24.31 19.86
N LEU A 340 2.12 23.43 19.97
CA LEU A 340 2.30 22.48 21.07
C LEU A 340 3.71 22.60 21.66
N ALA A 341 3.83 23.01 22.92
CA ALA A 341 5.09 23.05 23.63
C ALA A 341 5.25 21.78 24.50
N LEU A 342 6.34 21.03 24.30
CA LEU A 342 6.58 19.76 24.99
C LEU A 342 6.63 19.90 26.52
N ASP A 343 7.22 20.97 27.02
CA ASP A 343 7.43 21.21 28.44
C ASP A 343 6.30 22.03 29.10
N ALA A 344 5.27 22.37 28.31
CA ALA A 344 4.08 23.00 28.86
C ALA A 344 3.24 21.98 29.66
N PRO A 345 2.60 22.41 30.75
CA PRO A 345 1.65 21.57 31.45
C PRO A 345 0.45 21.26 30.55
N VAL A 346 -0.06 20.04 30.65
CA VAL A 346 -1.26 19.56 29.90
C VAL A 346 -2.43 20.50 30.12
N THR A 347 -2.56 21.07 31.31
CA THR A 347 -3.62 22.00 31.73
C THR A 347 -3.66 23.29 30.91
N ARG A 348 -2.55 23.65 30.25
CA ARG A 348 -2.54 24.77 29.28
C ARG A 348 -3.47 24.55 28.11
N TYR A 349 -3.62 23.30 27.69
CA TYR A 349 -4.42 22.89 26.52
C TYR A 349 -5.76 22.30 26.96
N LEU A 350 -5.78 21.58 28.07
CA LEU A 350 -6.93 20.89 28.64
C LEU A 350 -7.14 21.31 30.11
N PRO A 351 -7.84 22.42 30.37
CA PRO A 351 -8.08 22.87 31.76
C PRO A 351 -8.79 21.81 32.62
N ALA A 352 -9.64 20.97 32.04
CA ALA A 352 -10.32 19.88 32.73
C ALA A 352 -9.39 18.80 33.28
N PHE A 353 -8.15 18.73 32.79
CA PHE A 353 -7.11 17.84 33.31
C PHE A 353 -6.55 18.26 34.68
N ALA A 354 -6.77 19.55 35.09
CA ALA A 354 -6.28 20.13 36.34
C ALA A 354 -7.05 19.58 37.56
N GLN A 355 -6.89 18.30 37.84
CA GLN A 355 -7.51 17.62 38.98
C GLN A 355 -6.66 16.44 39.42
N ASN A 356 -6.86 16.01 40.68
CA ASN A 356 -6.18 14.85 41.24
C ASN A 356 -4.65 14.93 41.19
N GLY A 357 -4.08 16.14 41.37
CA GLY A 357 -2.63 16.37 41.43
C GLY A 357 -1.91 16.37 40.09
N LYS A 358 -2.63 16.57 39.00
CA LYS A 358 -2.09 16.52 37.61
C LYS A 358 -1.68 17.88 37.04
N GLU A 359 -1.77 18.96 37.81
CA GLU A 359 -1.58 20.33 37.32
C GLU A 359 -0.21 20.56 36.65
N ALA A 360 0.82 19.84 37.13
CA ALA A 360 2.19 19.97 36.64
C ALA A 360 2.61 18.93 35.61
N VAL A 361 1.73 17.99 35.24
CA VAL A 361 2.04 16.98 34.22
C VAL A 361 2.21 17.66 32.87
N THR A 362 3.34 17.38 32.18
CA THR A 362 3.68 18.02 30.90
C THR A 362 3.32 17.13 29.70
N VAL A 363 3.24 17.75 28.52
CA VAL A 363 3.06 17.03 27.23
C VAL A 363 4.18 16.03 27.00
N ARG A 364 5.42 16.41 27.31
CA ARG A 364 6.61 15.52 27.25
C ARG A 364 6.40 14.25 28.08
N GLN A 365 5.86 14.39 29.29
CA GLN A 365 5.61 13.26 30.18
C GLN A 365 4.50 12.33 29.67
N LEU A 366 3.50 12.85 28.95
CA LEU A 366 2.53 11.99 28.27
C LEU A 366 3.21 11.19 27.15
N LEU A 367 3.97 11.85 26.27
CA LEU A 367 4.67 11.21 25.16
C LEU A 367 5.71 10.17 25.64
N ALA A 368 6.44 10.46 26.70
CA ALA A 368 7.45 9.56 27.26
C ALA A 368 6.87 8.47 28.17
N HIS A 369 5.56 8.41 28.36
CA HIS A 369 4.89 7.50 29.32
C HIS A 369 5.38 7.63 30.76
N THR A 370 5.68 8.85 31.17
CA THR A 370 6.16 9.20 32.52
C THR A 370 5.21 10.12 33.28
N SER A 371 3.98 10.24 32.84
CA SER A 371 2.96 11.16 33.38
C SER A 371 2.43 10.79 34.77
N GLY A 372 2.62 9.55 35.20
CA GLY A 372 1.98 9.03 36.40
C GLY A 372 0.59 8.40 36.17
N LEU A 373 0.01 8.51 34.98
CA LEU A 373 -1.29 7.89 34.69
C LEU A 373 -1.20 6.37 34.62
N GLN A 374 -2.27 5.70 35.08
CA GLN A 374 -2.38 4.24 34.95
C GLN A 374 -2.35 3.78 33.48
N PRO A 375 -2.03 2.50 33.19
CA PRO A 375 -1.89 2.00 31.83
C PRO A 375 -3.19 2.02 31.01
N TYR A 376 -4.34 1.72 31.64
CA TYR A 376 -5.58 1.39 30.93
C TYR A 376 -6.80 1.57 31.84
N LEU A 377 -8.01 1.70 31.26
CA LEU A 377 -9.29 1.64 31.97
C LEU A 377 -9.91 0.24 31.86
N GLY A 378 -10.25 -0.37 32.98
CA GLY A 378 -11.06 -1.59 33.00
C GLY A 378 -12.45 -1.40 32.40
N PRO A 379 -13.14 -2.48 32.04
CA PRO A 379 -14.49 -2.38 31.47
C PRO A 379 -15.48 -1.61 32.35
N GLU A 380 -15.37 -1.79 33.66
CA GLU A 380 -16.22 -1.15 34.68
C GLU A 380 -15.91 0.34 34.91
N GLU A 381 -14.73 0.80 34.49
CA GLU A 381 -14.32 2.20 34.61
C GLU A 381 -14.75 3.04 33.39
N ARG A 382 -15.19 2.37 32.32
CA ARG A 382 -15.60 3.04 31.08
C ARG A 382 -16.99 3.62 31.23
N GLY A 383 -17.16 4.85 30.78
CA GLY A 383 -18.49 5.48 30.75
C GLY A 383 -19.39 4.87 29.66
N PRO A 384 -20.71 5.09 29.75
CA PRO A 384 -21.67 4.57 28.79
C PRO A 384 -21.60 5.24 27.41
N THR A 385 -20.86 6.32 27.28
CA THR A 385 -20.67 7.08 26.02
C THR A 385 -19.21 7.44 25.84
N ARG A 386 -18.81 7.80 24.61
CA ARG A 386 -17.48 8.36 24.31
C ARG A 386 -17.12 9.50 25.28
N ALA A 387 -18.01 10.49 25.43
CA ALA A 387 -17.76 11.64 26.30
C ALA A 387 -17.54 11.22 27.75
N ALA A 388 -18.40 10.37 28.31
CA ALA A 388 -18.26 9.89 29.68
C ALA A 388 -16.97 9.07 29.88
N THR A 389 -16.54 8.30 28.88
CA THR A 389 -15.26 7.57 28.93
C THR A 389 -14.08 8.54 28.90
N LEU A 390 -14.12 9.60 28.08
CA LEU A 390 -13.09 10.64 28.04
C LEU A 390 -13.01 11.42 29.37
N ASP A 391 -14.17 11.79 29.93
CA ASP A 391 -14.21 12.42 31.26
C ASP A 391 -13.55 11.55 32.33
N THR A 392 -13.78 10.22 32.27
CA THR A 392 -13.13 9.28 33.17
C THR A 392 -11.62 9.23 32.96
N VAL A 393 -11.13 9.23 31.69
CA VAL A 393 -9.69 9.29 31.39
C VAL A 393 -9.06 10.55 31.97
N LEU A 394 -9.68 11.71 31.73
CA LEU A 394 -9.18 13.00 32.24
C LEU A 394 -9.25 13.12 33.76
N ALA A 395 -10.16 12.39 34.41
CA ALA A 395 -10.34 12.38 35.85
C ALA A 395 -9.44 11.37 36.60
N GLN A 396 -8.72 10.49 35.89
CA GLN A 396 -7.87 9.47 36.54
C GLN A 396 -6.84 10.08 37.48
N PRO A 397 -6.66 9.56 38.71
CA PRO A 397 -5.58 9.97 39.62
C PRO A 397 -4.24 9.47 39.11
N LEU A 398 -3.15 10.07 39.64
CA LEU A 398 -1.82 9.59 39.39
C LEU A 398 -1.55 8.30 40.21
N ALA A 399 -0.99 7.28 39.55
CA ALA A 399 -0.57 6.02 40.17
C ALA A 399 0.88 6.12 40.73
N TYR A 400 1.65 7.07 40.24
CA TYR A 400 3.03 7.35 40.71
C TYR A 400 3.39 8.80 40.37
N THR A 401 4.50 9.28 40.97
CA THR A 401 4.96 10.67 40.77
C THR A 401 5.43 10.89 39.32
N PRO A 402 4.92 11.91 38.61
CA PRO A 402 5.34 12.22 37.25
C PRO A 402 6.86 12.37 37.11
N GLY A 403 7.43 11.76 36.07
CA GLY A 403 8.86 11.82 35.75
C GLY A 403 9.74 10.82 36.51
N THR A 404 9.22 10.07 37.47
CA THR A 404 10.06 9.13 38.29
C THR A 404 10.15 7.73 37.68
N GLU A 405 9.15 7.32 36.92
CA GLU A 405 9.06 6.01 36.30
C GLU A 405 8.50 6.16 34.89
N SER A 406 8.79 5.19 34.01
CA SER A 406 8.13 5.04 32.70
C SER A 406 7.20 3.84 32.74
N ARG A 407 5.89 4.08 32.66
CA ARG A 407 4.86 3.03 32.55
C ARG A 407 4.02 3.27 31.31
N TYR A 408 4.12 2.32 30.39
CA TYR A 408 3.34 2.36 29.15
C TYR A 408 1.86 2.53 29.42
N SER A 409 1.27 3.62 28.92
CA SER A 409 -0.12 3.99 29.21
C SER A 409 -0.87 4.44 27.96
N GLY A 410 -1.99 3.76 27.68
CA GLY A 410 -2.95 4.19 26.66
C GLY A 410 -3.62 5.51 27.00
N LEU A 411 -3.81 5.80 28.30
CA LEU A 411 -4.46 7.03 28.75
C LEU A 411 -3.63 8.28 28.42
N ASN A 412 -2.30 8.17 28.38
CA ASN A 412 -1.43 9.25 27.91
C ASN A 412 -1.78 9.65 26.47
N MET A 413 -1.94 8.67 25.60
CA MET A 413 -2.23 8.91 24.18
C MET A 413 -3.64 9.47 23.99
N ILE A 414 -4.63 8.95 24.74
CA ILE A 414 -6.00 9.48 24.71
C ILE A 414 -6.02 10.94 25.20
N THR A 415 -5.25 11.28 26.23
CA THR A 415 -5.08 12.67 26.68
C THR A 415 -4.43 13.54 25.59
N LEU A 416 -3.44 13.01 24.86
CA LEU A 416 -2.83 13.70 23.71
C LEU A 416 -3.82 13.90 22.57
N MET A 417 -4.75 12.95 22.34
CA MET A 417 -5.84 13.14 21.37
C MET A 417 -6.67 14.36 21.69
N GLU A 418 -7.10 14.51 22.93
CA GLU A 418 -7.88 15.65 23.36
C GLU A 418 -7.08 16.96 23.22
N ILE A 419 -5.75 16.94 23.46
CA ILE A 419 -4.87 18.08 23.19
C ILE A 419 -4.85 18.42 21.70
N VAL A 420 -4.71 17.42 20.81
CA VAL A 420 -4.72 17.66 19.36
C VAL A 420 -6.05 18.26 18.93
N GLU A 421 -7.18 17.74 19.43
CA GLU A 421 -8.51 18.28 19.12
C GLU A 421 -8.67 19.73 19.65
N ALA A 422 -8.24 20.01 20.86
CA ALA A 422 -8.32 21.32 21.48
C ALA A 422 -7.46 22.38 20.75
N VAL A 423 -6.23 22.02 20.35
CA VAL A 423 -5.27 22.92 19.71
C VAL A 423 -5.64 23.17 18.25
N SER A 424 -6.04 22.11 17.52
CA SER A 424 -6.33 22.21 16.09
C SER A 424 -7.76 22.68 15.77
N GLY A 425 -8.69 22.55 16.71
CA GLY A 425 -10.11 22.78 16.48
C GLY A 425 -10.77 21.75 15.56
N GLN A 426 -10.10 20.63 15.27
CA GLN A 426 -10.58 19.54 14.42
C GLN A 426 -10.72 18.25 15.23
N SER A 427 -11.62 17.34 14.80
CA SER A 427 -11.61 15.99 15.36
C SER A 427 -10.28 15.31 15.04
N PHE A 428 -9.81 14.43 15.94
CA PHE A 428 -8.54 13.70 15.79
C PHE A 428 -8.49 12.94 14.45
N ARG A 429 -9.59 12.26 14.10
CA ARG A 429 -9.72 11.57 12.82
C ARG A 429 -9.47 12.52 11.64
N ARG A 430 -10.15 13.67 11.62
CA ARG A 430 -10.00 14.65 10.52
C ARG A 430 -8.59 15.22 10.48
N PHE A 431 -8.02 15.56 11.63
CA PHE A 431 -6.65 16.06 11.70
C PHE A 431 -5.66 15.04 11.11
N CYS A 432 -5.72 13.79 11.54
CA CYS A 432 -4.85 12.74 11.02
C CYS A 432 -5.05 12.55 9.51
N GLN A 433 -6.29 12.49 9.04
CA GLN A 433 -6.59 12.33 7.62
C GLN A 433 -5.95 13.46 6.80
N THR A 434 -6.30 14.72 7.08
CA THR A 434 -5.93 15.88 6.24
C THR A 434 -4.50 16.36 6.46
N ARG A 435 -3.89 16.08 7.61
CA ARG A 435 -2.56 16.60 7.96
C ARG A 435 -1.45 15.53 7.95
N ILE A 436 -1.82 14.24 7.96
CA ILE A 436 -0.87 13.13 7.97
C ILE A 436 -1.09 12.22 6.75
N PHE A 437 -2.26 11.57 6.66
CA PHE A 437 -2.46 10.49 5.69
C PHE A 437 -2.53 11.00 4.26
N ASP A 438 -3.35 12.02 3.98
CA ASP A 438 -3.47 12.61 2.64
C ASP A 438 -2.13 13.19 2.15
N PRO A 439 -1.40 14.03 2.93
CA PRO A 439 -0.11 14.56 2.50
C PRO A 439 0.97 13.50 2.27
N LEU A 440 0.92 12.37 2.99
CA LEU A 440 1.82 11.24 2.81
C LEU A 440 1.34 10.27 1.73
N GLY A 441 0.15 10.46 1.18
CA GLY A 441 -0.46 9.54 0.23
C GLY A 441 -0.76 8.15 0.83
N MET A 442 -1.11 8.10 2.11
CA MET A 442 -1.47 6.89 2.86
C MET A 442 -2.99 6.67 2.79
N HIS A 443 -3.46 6.20 1.67
CA HIS A 443 -4.86 6.23 1.26
C HIS A 443 -5.70 5.10 1.81
N ASP A 444 -5.05 4.00 2.18
CA ASP A 444 -5.68 2.86 2.82
C ASP A 444 -5.48 2.91 4.36
N THR A 445 -5.10 4.10 4.89
CA THR A 445 -4.89 4.33 6.32
C THR A 445 -6.01 5.20 6.89
N GLY A 446 -6.64 4.73 7.97
CA GLY A 446 -7.71 5.50 8.58
C GLY A 446 -8.31 4.87 9.83
N PHE A 447 -9.17 5.65 10.49
CA PHE A 447 -10.00 5.21 11.59
C PHE A 447 -11.39 4.86 11.07
N TYR A 448 -11.85 3.64 11.33
CA TYR A 448 -13.18 3.21 10.93
C TYR A 448 -14.16 3.29 12.09
N ASN A 449 -15.38 3.73 11.79
CA ASN A 449 -16.48 3.63 12.74
C ASN A 449 -16.92 2.17 12.82
N THR A 450 -17.49 1.78 13.96
CA THR A 450 -17.91 0.40 14.30
C THR A 450 -18.95 -0.22 13.37
N GLU A 451 -19.36 0.43 12.30
CA GLU A 451 -20.38 -0.03 11.36
C GLU A 451 -19.76 -0.36 10.01
N GLY A 452 -19.46 -1.64 9.78
CA GLY A 452 -19.13 -2.17 8.45
C GLY A 452 -17.93 -3.10 8.42
N THR A 453 -18.16 -4.31 7.91
CA THR A 453 -17.09 -5.23 7.53
C THR A 453 -16.51 -4.77 6.21
N HIS A 454 -15.29 -4.24 6.23
CA HIS A 454 -14.56 -3.98 5.00
C HIS A 454 -13.89 -5.29 4.55
N GLY A 455 -14.32 -5.81 3.41
CA GLY A 455 -13.88 -7.13 2.91
C GLY A 455 -12.37 -7.27 2.66
N TRP A 456 -11.61 -6.19 2.65
CA TRP A 456 -10.13 -6.16 2.53
C TRP A 456 -9.41 -6.06 3.88
N THR A 457 -10.14 -5.89 4.99
CA THR A 457 -9.55 -5.86 6.33
C THR A 457 -9.31 -7.29 6.83
N VAL A 458 -8.12 -7.52 7.37
CA VAL A 458 -7.73 -8.81 7.95
C VAL A 458 -8.44 -8.97 9.31
N PRO A 459 -9.11 -10.11 9.58
CA PRO A 459 -9.86 -10.28 10.80
C PRO A 459 -8.96 -10.43 12.03
N THR A 460 -9.47 -9.97 13.17
CA THR A 460 -8.96 -10.22 14.52
C THR A 460 -10.04 -10.93 15.35
N THR A 461 -9.71 -11.36 16.57
CA THR A 461 -10.67 -11.96 17.49
C THR A 461 -10.52 -11.30 18.85
N ASP A 462 -11.62 -10.88 19.46
CA ASP A 462 -11.58 -10.29 20.78
C ASP A 462 -11.56 -11.37 21.90
N THR A 463 -11.39 -10.92 23.14
CA THR A 463 -11.31 -11.82 24.32
C THR A 463 -12.58 -12.62 24.60
N SER A 464 -13.71 -12.31 23.94
CA SER A 464 -14.94 -13.10 23.99
C SER A 464 -14.98 -14.21 22.93
N GLY A 465 -14.00 -14.27 22.03
CA GLY A 465 -13.99 -15.17 20.88
C GLY A 465 -14.76 -14.63 19.67
N THR A 466 -15.18 -13.36 19.69
CA THR A 466 -15.88 -12.73 18.57
C THR A 466 -14.88 -12.30 17.49
N HIS A 467 -15.10 -12.76 16.26
CA HIS A 467 -14.31 -12.32 15.11
C HIS A 467 -14.69 -10.89 14.73
N LEU A 468 -13.68 -10.02 14.67
CA LEU A 468 -13.78 -8.61 14.31
C LEU A 468 -13.14 -8.39 12.94
N GLN A 469 -13.86 -7.73 12.04
CA GLN A 469 -13.33 -7.35 10.73
C GLN A 469 -13.75 -5.92 10.42
N GLY A 470 -12.76 -5.01 10.25
CA GLY A 470 -13.03 -3.58 10.14
C GLY A 470 -13.47 -2.89 11.44
N THR A 471 -13.50 -3.65 12.54
CA THR A 471 -13.79 -3.15 13.89
C THR A 471 -12.52 -3.26 14.73
N VAL A 472 -12.14 -2.18 15.42
CA VAL A 472 -10.90 -2.13 16.20
C VAL A 472 -10.88 -3.20 17.31
N HIS A 473 -9.75 -3.88 17.45
CA HIS A 473 -9.52 -4.94 18.43
C HIS A 473 -9.50 -4.39 19.87
N ASP A 474 -8.87 -3.22 20.09
CA ASP A 474 -8.75 -2.62 21.42
C ASP A 474 -10.11 -2.24 22.01
N PRO A 475 -10.52 -2.81 23.17
CA PRO A 475 -11.85 -2.55 23.72
C PRO A 475 -12.05 -1.12 24.22
N LEU A 476 -10.99 -0.40 24.63
CA LEU A 476 -11.09 1.01 25.04
C LEU A 476 -11.28 1.92 23.83
N ALA A 477 -10.56 1.65 22.74
CA ALA A 477 -10.77 2.35 21.48
C ALA A 477 -12.19 2.09 20.94
N ARG A 478 -12.74 0.87 21.07
CA ARG A 478 -14.16 0.60 20.73
C ARG A 478 -15.11 1.44 21.58
N ALA A 479 -14.88 1.54 22.89
CA ALA A 479 -15.71 2.37 23.77
C ALA A 479 -15.64 3.86 23.41
N LEU A 480 -14.56 4.28 22.75
CA LEU A 480 -14.38 5.62 22.20
C LEU A 480 -14.92 5.77 20.76
N GLY A 481 -15.67 4.79 20.24
CA GLY A 481 -16.30 4.83 18.91
C GLY A 481 -15.35 4.48 17.76
N GLY A 482 -14.29 3.72 18.02
CA GLY A 482 -13.30 3.27 17.02
C GLY A 482 -12.23 4.32 16.67
N VAL A 483 -12.35 5.54 17.16
CA VAL A 483 -11.38 6.62 16.97
C VAL A 483 -10.69 6.92 18.30
N SER A 484 -9.46 6.50 18.43
CA SER A 484 -8.68 6.70 19.65
C SER A 484 -7.18 6.80 19.35
N ALA A 485 -6.46 7.58 20.15
CA ALA A 485 -5.04 7.79 19.96
C ALA A 485 -4.15 6.67 20.51
N ASN A 486 -4.69 5.74 21.29
CA ASN A 486 -3.94 4.59 21.82
C ASN A 486 -3.96 3.38 20.87
N ALA A 487 -5.02 3.26 20.04
CA ALA A 487 -5.27 2.20 19.08
C ALA A 487 -6.43 2.62 18.13
N GLY A 488 -6.74 1.81 17.12
CA GLY A 488 -7.91 2.00 16.25
C GLY A 488 -7.57 2.44 14.84
N LEU A 489 -6.31 2.68 14.54
CA LEU A 489 -5.85 2.93 13.18
C LEU A 489 -5.74 1.61 12.42
N PHE A 490 -6.24 1.61 11.19
CA PHE A 490 -6.04 0.55 10.21
C PHE A 490 -5.13 1.05 9.11
N SER A 491 -4.29 0.18 8.56
CA SER A 491 -3.38 0.53 7.47
C SER A 491 -2.91 -0.71 6.72
N THR A 492 -2.19 -0.49 5.62
CA THR A 492 -1.57 -1.51 4.77
C THR A 492 -0.05 -1.44 4.89
N ALA A 493 0.64 -2.49 4.42
CA ALA A 493 2.11 -2.46 4.33
C ALA A 493 2.59 -1.42 3.31
N GLU A 494 1.81 -1.15 2.28
CA GLU A 494 2.10 -0.14 1.25
C GLU A 494 2.10 1.27 1.84
N ASP A 495 1.07 1.63 2.61
CA ASP A 495 0.97 2.95 3.26
C ASP A 495 2.05 3.13 4.34
N LEU A 496 2.30 2.10 5.14
CA LEU A 496 3.36 2.16 6.13
C LEU A 496 4.77 2.22 5.51
N ALA A 497 4.95 1.68 4.30
CA ALA A 497 6.19 1.88 3.55
C ALA A 497 6.41 3.36 3.17
N ARG A 498 5.34 4.10 2.84
CA ARG A 498 5.41 5.55 2.59
C ARG A 498 5.79 6.31 3.86
N PHE A 499 5.19 5.94 4.99
CA PHE A 499 5.52 6.52 6.29
C PHE A 499 6.97 6.23 6.68
N GLY A 500 7.44 4.98 6.51
CA GLY A 500 8.83 4.59 6.75
C GLY A 500 9.81 5.31 5.83
N TYR A 501 9.47 5.41 4.55
CA TYR A 501 10.26 6.16 3.58
C TYR A 501 10.42 7.64 3.98
N MET A 502 9.34 8.31 4.36
CA MET A 502 9.39 9.68 4.86
C MET A 502 10.36 9.83 6.03
N LEU A 503 10.35 8.90 6.97
CA LEU A 503 11.24 8.95 8.15
C LEU A 503 12.71 8.75 7.78
N VAL A 504 13.05 7.82 6.88
CA VAL A 504 14.44 7.59 6.44
C VAL A 504 14.94 8.63 5.43
N GLN A 505 14.05 9.45 4.89
CA GLN A 505 14.38 10.60 4.03
C GLN A 505 14.35 11.93 4.81
N ASP A 506 14.66 11.90 6.11
CA ASP A 506 14.72 13.09 6.96
C ASP A 506 13.45 13.95 6.92
N GLY A 507 12.30 13.29 6.93
CA GLY A 507 10.99 13.95 6.92
C GLY A 507 10.54 14.42 5.53
N ARG A 508 11.17 13.98 4.46
CA ARG A 508 10.83 14.35 3.08
C ARG A 508 10.10 13.22 2.37
N ILE A 509 9.10 13.61 1.60
CA ILE A 509 8.41 12.71 0.66
C ILE A 509 8.05 13.51 -0.59
N ASP A 510 8.17 12.92 -1.77
CA ASP A 510 7.79 13.53 -3.06
C ASP A 510 8.43 14.91 -3.31
N GLY A 511 9.70 15.05 -2.90
CA GLY A 511 10.42 16.31 -3.00
C GLY A 511 9.99 17.41 -2.02
N ARG A 512 8.97 17.16 -1.18
CA ARG A 512 8.42 18.12 -0.21
C ARG A 512 8.90 17.77 1.21
N SER A 513 9.03 18.78 2.06
CA SER A 513 9.24 18.58 3.50
C SER A 513 7.88 18.36 4.16
N PHE A 514 7.72 17.21 4.81
CA PHE A 514 6.55 16.89 5.64
C PHE A 514 6.84 17.15 7.12
N LEU A 515 8.04 16.79 7.58
CA LEU A 515 8.58 17.08 8.92
C LEU A 515 10.01 17.59 8.80
N ALA A 516 10.42 18.45 9.71
CA ALA A 516 11.82 18.85 9.81
C ALA A 516 12.67 17.72 10.43
N PRO A 517 13.92 17.49 9.96
CA PRO A 517 14.83 16.51 10.55
C PRO A 517 15.00 16.68 12.05
N GLN A 518 15.10 17.93 12.52
CA GLN A 518 15.27 18.27 13.93
C GLN A 518 14.05 17.86 14.79
N THR A 519 12.85 17.88 14.22
CA THR A 519 11.65 17.41 14.90
C THR A 519 11.67 15.89 15.03
N ILE A 520 12.07 15.18 13.96
CA ILE A 520 12.23 13.72 14.00
C ILE A 520 13.26 13.36 15.08
N GLU A 521 14.44 13.98 15.05
CA GLU A 521 15.50 13.75 16.05
C GLU A 521 15.00 14.00 17.48
N ALA A 522 14.32 15.14 17.73
CA ALA A 522 13.82 15.49 19.05
C ALA A 522 12.79 14.48 19.60
N PHE A 523 11.98 13.88 18.72
CA PHE A 523 10.95 12.92 19.14
C PHE A 523 11.45 11.48 19.19
N THR A 524 12.53 11.12 18.51
CA THR A 524 13.08 9.76 18.47
C THR A 524 14.26 9.55 19.39
N ALA A 525 14.83 10.63 19.95
CA ALA A 525 15.88 10.55 20.95
C ALA A 525 15.36 9.91 22.24
N ARG A 526 16.09 8.91 22.76
CA ARG A 526 15.76 8.23 24.02
C ARG A 526 15.70 9.22 25.17
N THR A 527 14.71 9.07 26.03
CA THR A 527 14.58 9.88 27.25
C THR A 527 15.54 9.40 28.34
N ASP A 528 15.98 10.33 29.23
CA ASP A 528 16.93 10.06 30.32
C ASP A 528 16.27 9.39 31.55
N VAL A 529 15.11 8.73 31.38
CA VAL A 529 14.43 8.04 32.48
C VAL A 529 15.10 6.68 32.71
N PRO A 530 15.65 6.41 33.93
CA PRO A 530 16.36 5.17 34.19
C PRO A 530 15.49 3.92 33.89
N GLY A 531 16.05 2.96 33.15
CA GLY A 531 15.39 1.72 32.79
C GLY A 531 14.32 1.85 31.70
N SER A 532 14.14 3.05 31.14
CA SER A 532 13.20 3.27 30.01
C SER A 532 13.88 3.07 28.67
N THR A 533 13.16 2.42 27.73
CA THR A 533 13.53 2.35 26.30
C THR A 533 12.76 3.42 25.50
N ARG A 534 12.03 4.32 26.15
CA ARG A 534 11.12 5.24 25.46
C ARG A 534 11.80 6.52 25.00
N ALA A 535 11.42 6.92 23.79
CA ALA A 535 11.52 8.29 23.30
C ALA A 535 10.16 8.98 23.42
N LEU A 536 9.91 10.08 22.70
CA LEU A 536 8.63 10.77 22.73
C LEU A 536 7.61 10.09 21.80
N GLY A 537 6.79 9.21 22.38
CA GLY A 537 5.81 8.39 21.68
C GLY A 537 6.38 7.11 21.07
N TRP A 538 7.67 7.04 20.82
CA TRP A 538 8.36 5.90 20.22
C TRP A 538 8.97 4.97 21.27
N ASP A 539 9.16 3.72 20.90
CA ASP A 539 10.10 2.82 21.54
C ASP A 539 11.47 2.93 20.86
N THR A 540 12.54 2.62 21.57
CA THR A 540 13.90 2.56 21.04
C THR A 540 14.49 1.18 21.27
N LYS A 541 15.48 0.78 20.47
CA LYS A 541 16.14 -0.50 20.66
C LYS A 541 16.66 -0.65 22.09
N SER A 542 16.30 -1.76 22.76
CA SER A 542 16.83 -2.07 24.08
C SER A 542 18.33 -2.30 24.03
N ALA A 543 19.08 -1.73 24.98
CA ALA A 543 20.52 -1.95 25.08
C ALA A 543 20.86 -3.36 25.58
N GLU A 544 19.96 -3.93 26.39
CA GLU A 544 20.09 -5.25 26.98
C GLU A 544 18.72 -5.95 27.00
N GLY A 545 18.73 -7.27 26.94
CA GLY A 545 17.52 -8.09 26.99
C GLY A 545 16.72 -8.09 25.68
N TYR A 546 15.41 -8.34 25.78
CA TYR A 546 14.54 -8.44 24.62
C TYR A 546 14.35 -7.10 23.90
N SER A 547 14.52 -7.11 22.59
CA SER A 547 14.11 -6.03 21.71
C SER A 547 13.37 -6.60 20.49
N SER A 548 12.20 -6.04 20.16
CA SER A 548 11.49 -6.43 18.93
C SER A 548 12.15 -5.91 17.65
N ALA A 549 13.18 -5.02 17.78
CA ALA A 549 14.08 -4.62 16.70
C ALA A 549 15.19 -5.66 16.41
N GLY A 550 15.24 -6.77 17.16
CA GLY A 550 16.32 -7.74 17.08
C GLY A 550 17.63 -7.26 17.68
N ASP A 551 18.68 -8.01 17.44
CA ASP A 551 20.03 -7.71 17.94
C ASP A 551 20.84 -6.86 16.96
N ALA A 552 20.54 -6.97 15.66
CA ALA A 552 21.34 -6.38 14.58
C ALA A 552 21.06 -4.87 14.34
N PHE A 553 19.85 -4.40 14.54
CA PHE A 553 19.52 -2.97 14.38
C PHE A 553 20.40 -2.09 15.25
N SER A 554 20.72 -0.87 14.82
CA SER A 554 21.58 0.06 15.53
C SER A 554 20.97 0.56 16.85
N ALA A 555 21.79 1.11 17.73
CA ALA A 555 21.34 1.69 19.00
C ALA A 555 20.46 2.96 18.82
N SER A 556 20.53 3.60 17.66
CA SER A 556 19.70 4.76 17.28
C SER A 556 18.32 4.37 16.74
N SER A 557 18.06 3.06 16.60
CA SER A 557 16.80 2.58 16.04
C SER A 557 15.62 2.90 16.96
N PHE A 558 14.51 3.27 16.31
CA PHE A 558 13.25 3.57 16.98
C PHE A 558 12.09 2.90 16.24
N GLY A 559 11.01 2.64 16.94
CA GLY A 559 9.89 1.95 16.37
C GLY A 559 8.75 1.75 17.36
N HIS A 560 7.87 0.84 17.07
CA HIS A 560 6.83 0.38 17.98
C HIS A 560 6.24 -0.95 17.54
N THR A 561 5.54 -1.64 18.46
CA THR A 561 4.80 -2.86 18.17
C THR A 561 3.32 -2.68 18.46
N GLY A 562 2.48 -3.48 17.81
CA GLY A 562 1.04 -3.54 18.06
C GLY A 562 0.61 -4.90 18.64
N TYR A 563 -0.41 -4.90 19.48
CA TYR A 563 -0.92 -6.10 20.16
C TYR A 563 -1.40 -7.16 19.16
N THR A 564 -1.99 -6.74 18.07
CA THR A 564 -2.49 -7.59 16.98
C THR A 564 -1.42 -8.36 16.22
N GLY A 565 -0.13 -8.09 16.50
CA GLY A 565 1.02 -8.74 15.86
C GLY A 565 1.81 -7.83 14.93
N THR A 566 1.45 -6.56 14.84
CA THR A 566 2.11 -5.57 14.00
C THR A 566 3.42 -5.05 14.59
N SER A 567 4.34 -4.61 13.74
CA SER A 567 5.64 -4.06 14.11
C SER A 567 6.13 -3.08 13.06
N PHE A 568 6.75 -1.99 13.50
CA PHE A 568 7.35 -0.97 12.64
C PHE A 568 8.65 -0.48 13.29
N TRP A 569 9.77 -0.55 12.58
CA TRP A 569 11.08 -0.13 13.04
C TRP A 569 11.81 0.66 11.98
N VAL A 570 12.54 1.68 12.41
CA VAL A 570 13.45 2.50 11.60
C VAL A 570 14.84 2.43 12.21
N ASP A 571 15.85 2.22 11.37
CA ASP A 571 17.26 2.31 11.71
C ASP A 571 17.91 3.48 10.96
N PRO A 572 18.06 4.66 11.59
CA PRO A 572 18.62 5.83 10.93
C PRO A 572 20.09 5.66 10.52
N ALA A 573 20.84 4.76 11.18
CA ALA A 573 22.26 4.53 10.85
C ALA A 573 22.42 3.79 9.51
N GLU A 574 21.39 3.06 9.08
CA GLU A 574 21.39 2.25 7.87
C GLU A 574 20.39 2.76 6.83
N ASP A 575 19.75 3.90 7.06
CA ASP A 575 18.64 4.42 6.24
C ASP A 575 17.56 3.36 6.00
N LEU A 576 17.29 2.51 6.98
CA LEU A 576 16.48 1.30 6.89
C LEU A 576 15.16 1.47 7.63
N PHE A 577 14.06 1.00 7.01
CA PHE A 577 12.83 0.74 7.75
C PHE A 577 12.32 -0.68 7.48
N PHE A 578 11.62 -1.22 8.47
CA PHE A 578 11.02 -2.54 8.44
C PHE A 578 9.61 -2.52 9.02
N VAL A 579 8.64 -3.02 8.26
CA VAL A 579 7.23 -3.19 8.64
C VAL A 579 6.88 -4.67 8.59
N LEU A 580 6.27 -5.16 9.65
CA LEU A 580 5.66 -6.48 9.72
C LEU A 580 4.23 -6.35 10.24
N LEU A 581 3.25 -6.72 9.43
CA LEU A 581 1.84 -6.75 9.81
C LEU A 581 1.37 -8.21 9.88
N THR A 582 0.80 -8.61 11.00
CA THR A 582 0.19 -9.93 11.18
C THR A 582 -1.14 -9.78 11.94
N ASN A 583 -1.95 -10.82 11.93
CA ASN A 583 -3.14 -10.94 12.76
C ASN A 583 -3.01 -12.09 13.76
N ARG A 584 -1.92 -12.07 14.57
CA ARG A 584 -1.63 -13.13 15.55
C ARG A 584 -2.76 -13.40 16.54
N VAL A 585 -3.65 -12.43 16.72
CA VAL A 585 -4.83 -12.54 17.60
C VAL A 585 -6.02 -13.25 16.93
N TYR A 586 -5.81 -13.91 15.79
CA TYR A 586 -6.78 -14.74 15.11
C TYR A 586 -6.30 -16.20 15.05
N PRO A 587 -7.08 -17.19 15.49
CA PRO A 587 -8.48 -17.10 15.97
C PRO A 587 -8.62 -16.71 17.45
N ASP A 588 -7.51 -16.56 18.17
CA ASP A 588 -7.44 -16.11 19.56
C ASP A 588 -6.07 -15.47 19.85
N ASP A 589 -5.85 -14.95 21.06
CA ASP A 589 -4.63 -14.26 21.44
C ASP A 589 -3.69 -15.09 22.35
N THR A 590 -3.86 -16.40 22.36
CA THR A 590 -3.10 -17.32 23.24
C THR A 590 -1.68 -17.59 22.75
N ASP A 591 -1.40 -17.39 21.45
CA ASP A 591 -0.08 -17.60 20.86
C ASP A 591 0.85 -16.39 21.09
N GLU A 592 2.05 -16.65 21.65
CA GLU A 592 3.07 -15.63 21.92
C GLU A 592 4.30 -15.72 21.00
N GLN A 593 4.27 -16.60 19.99
CA GLN A 593 5.42 -16.81 19.07
C GLN A 593 5.82 -15.54 18.34
N ILE A 594 4.90 -14.59 18.16
CA ILE A 594 5.19 -13.28 17.56
C ILE A 594 6.35 -12.55 18.27
N SER A 595 6.53 -12.78 19.56
CA SER A 595 7.63 -12.22 20.35
C SER A 595 9.01 -12.74 19.89
N GLN A 596 9.06 -13.89 19.25
CA GLN A 596 10.27 -14.49 18.66
C GLN A 596 10.39 -14.16 17.17
N VAL A 597 9.26 -14.05 16.45
CA VAL A 597 9.24 -13.77 15.01
C VAL A 597 9.74 -12.36 14.72
N ARG A 598 9.28 -11.35 15.47
CA ARG A 598 9.65 -9.94 15.27
C ARG A 598 11.16 -9.71 15.28
N PRO A 599 11.90 -10.05 16.36
CA PRO A 599 13.33 -9.81 16.40
C PRO A 599 14.09 -10.60 15.33
N ARG A 600 13.71 -11.86 15.08
CA ARG A 600 14.36 -12.68 14.05
C ARG A 600 14.13 -12.14 12.65
N ALA A 601 12.94 -11.62 12.35
CA ALA A 601 12.66 -10.98 11.07
C ALA A 601 13.48 -9.70 10.90
N ALA A 602 13.55 -8.86 11.95
CA ALA A 602 14.38 -7.66 11.95
C ALA A 602 15.86 -7.98 11.73
N ASP A 603 16.40 -9.00 12.42
CA ASP A 603 17.79 -9.45 12.25
C ASP A 603 18.08 -9.96 10.83
N LEU A 604 17.12 -10.66 10.21
CA LEU A 604 17.25 -11.11 8.83
C LEU A 604 17.24 -9.96 7.83
N VAL A 605 16.39 -8.96 8.07
CA VAL A 605 16.34 -7.74 7.25
C VAL A 605 17.66 -6.99 7.33
N HIS A 606 18.15 -6.72 8.55
CA HIS A 606 19.42 -6.04 8.76
C HIS A 606 20.61 -6.87 8.24
N GLY A 607 20.59 -8.18 8.44
CA GLY A 607 21.61 -9.11 7.96
C GLY A 607 21.69 -9.26 6.44
N ALA A 608 20.73 -8.69 5.71
CA ALA A 608 20.77 -8.61 4.26
C ALA A 608 21.56 -7.39 3.75
N ILE A 609 22.00 -6.48 4.62
CA ILE A 609 22.82 -5.33 4.25
C ILE A 609 24.21 -5.81 3.84
N ASP A 610 24.63 -5.50 2.62
CA ASP A 610 25.93 -5.93 2.02
C ASP A 610 26.85 -4.74 1.72
N GLY A 611 26.37 -3.50 1.81
CA GLY A 611 27.16 -2.30 1.56
C GLY A 611 26.37 -1.00 1.78
N PRO A 612 27.01 0.16 1.59
CA PRO A 612 26.31 1.43 1.68
C PRO A 612 25.20 1.53 0.63
N PRO A 613 24.11 2.27 0.89
CA PRO A 613 23.09 2.52 -0.10
C PRO A 613 23.75 3.20 -1.31
N GLN A 614 23.61 2.59 -2.48
CA GLN A 614 24.09 3.21 -3.71
C GLN A 614 23.08 4.28 -4.14
N PRO A 615 23.54 5.48 -4.57
CA PRO A 615 22.63 6.43 -5.19
C PRO A 615 22.03 5.74 -6.43
N LEU A 616 20.72 5.75 -6.56
CA LEU A 616 20.06 5.25 -7.77
C LEU A 616 20.71 5.96 -8.96
N LEU A 617 21.34 5.19 -9.84
CA LEU A 617 21.98 5.76 -11.04
C LEU A 617 20.89 6.55 -11.77
N PRO A 618 21.16 7.81 -12.17
CA PRO A 618 20.27 8.52 -13.07
C PRO A 618 20.10 7.63 -14.30
N GLY A 619 18.87 7.42 -14.74
CA GLY A 619 18.61 6.70 -15.97
C GLY A 619 19.51 7.25 -17.09
N PRO A 620 19.92 6.43 -18.08
CA PRO A 620 20.84 6.87 -19.10
C PRO A 620 20.33 8.17 -19.71
N ALA A 621 21.22 9.18 -19.75
CA ALA A 621 20.92 10.47 -20.35
C ALA A 621 20.34 10.26 -21.77
N PRO A 622 19.31 11.01 -22.17
CA PRO A 622 18.75 10.87 -23.50
C PRO A 622 19.85 11.13 -24.52
N ARG A 623 20.09 10.12 -25.40
CA ARG A 623 20.96 10.27 -26.58
C ARG A 623 20.17 10.92 -27.71
#